data_578a56cf4361e290ae953610058747c6
#
_entry.id   578a56cf4361e290ae953610058747c6
#
_cell.length_a   1.000
_cell.length_b   1.000
_cell.length_c   1.000
_cell.angle_alpha   90.00
_cell.angle_beta   90.00
_cell.angle_gamma   90.00
#
_symmetry.space_group_name_H-M   'P 1'
#
loop_
_entity.id
_entity.type
_entity.pdbx_description
1 polymer ?
#
loop_
_entity_poly.entity_id
_entity_poly.type
_entity_poly.pdbx_seq_one_letter_code
_entity_poly.pdbx_strand_id
1 'polypeptide(L)'
;MHYETSVPTVLDRFIQQTVMQVLQRRWDRTFSERSYGFRPGRSAHQAVEAAQRCIADGYRWVVDLDLEKFFDRVHHDRLMAKIAERVSDKRLLKLIRAFLTAGVMEGGLVSPVNEGTPQGGPLSPLLSNIVLDDLDRELSDAGSGLRGMRTKATSMSVVSAPESG
;
A
#
# COMPACT_ATOMS: atom_id res chain seq x y z
N MET A 1 1.37 7.15 -25.40
CA MET A 1 2.29 7.90 -24.53
C MET A 1 3.14 6.88 -23.79
N HIS A 2 4.40 6.69 -24.16
CA HIS A 2 5.31 5.78 -23.47
C HIS A 2 5.94 6.53 -22.31
N TYR A 3 5.57 6.16 -21.10
CA TYR A 3 6.29 6.59 -19.90
C TYR A 3 7.52 5.69 -19.75
N GLU A 4 8.70 6.21 -20.00
CA GLU A 4 9.93 5.55 -19.56
C GLU A 4 10.06 5.78 -18.06
N THR A 5 9.57 4.80 -17.28
CA THR A 5 9.83 4.76 -15.84
C THR A 5 11.34 4.64 -15.64
N SER A 6 11.97 5.59 -14.98
CA SER A 6 13.38 5.48 -14.63
C SER A 6 13.56 4.27 -13.70
N VAL A 7 14.17 3.23 -14.24
CA VAL A 7 14.48 2.03 -13.46
C VAL A 7 15.54 2.41 -12.41
N PRO A 8 15.27 2.20 -11.10
CA PRO A 8 16.24 2.51 -10.07
C PRO A 8 17.56 1.74 -10.31
N THR A 9 18.69 2.41 -10.07
CA THR A 9 20.00 1.76 -10.18
C THR A 9 20.10 0.58 -9.18
N VAL A 10 21.08 -0.30 -9.39
CA VAL A 10 21.33 -1.42 -8.46
C VAL A 10 21.60 -0.91 -7.05
N LEU A 11 22.34 0.20 -6.93
CA LEU A 11 22.63 0.82 -5.64
C LEU A 11 21.37 1.38 -4.99
N ASP A 12 20.52 2.07 -5.75
CA ASP A 12 19.25 2.59 -5.23
C ASP A 12 18.34 1.47 -4.74
N ARG A 13 18.25 0.38 -5.51
CA ARG A 13 17.47 -0.80 -5.12
C ARG A 13 18.01 -1.45 -3.83
N PHE A 14 19.33 -1.54 -3.68
CA PHE A 14 19.95 -2.06 -2.47
C PHE A 14 19.64 -1.19 -1.25
N ILE A 15 19.76 0.14 -1.38
CA ILE A 15 19.44 1.08 -0.31
C ILE A 15 17.95 1.03 0.02
N GLN A 16 17.09 1.06 -0.99
CA GLN A 16 15.63 0.96 -0.79
C GLN A 16 15.24 -0.35 -0.10
N GLN A 17 15.88 -1.47 -0.46
CA GLN A 17 15.65 -2.76 0.17
C GLN A 17 16.03 -2.74 1.65
N THR A 18 17.16 -2.13 1.98
CA THR A 18 17.63 -2.00 3.37
C THR A 18 16.67 -1.13 4.20
N VAL A 19 16.27 0.01 3.65
CA VAL A 19 15.27 0.89 4.29
C VAL A 19 13.94 0.16 4.48
N MET A 20 13.47 -0.53 3.45
CA MET A 20 12.23 -1.31 3.51
C MET A 20 12.28 -2.34 4.64
N GLN A 21 13.34 -3.13 4.76
CA GLN A 21 13.47 -4.16 5.81
C GLN A 21 13.42 -3.58 7.23
N VAL A 22 14.02 -2.40 7.44
CA VAL A 22 13.99 -1.71 8.74
C VAL A 22 12.60 -1.18 9.04
N LEU A 23 11.98 -0.51 8.09
CA LEU A 23 10.65 0.08 8.25
C LEU A 23 9.57 -1.00 8.38
N GLN A 24 9.63 -2.04 7.58
CA GLN A 24 8.63 -3.12 7.56
C GLN A 24 8.44 -3.75 8.94
N ARG A 25 9.51 -3.98 9.69
CA ARG A 25 9.44 -4.52 11.06
C ARG A 25 8.62 -3.64 12.01
N ARG A 26 8.60 -2.32 11.77
CA ARG A 26 7.86 -1.35 12.58
C ARG A 26 6.40 -1.25 12.19
N TRP A 27 6.10 -1.35 10.88
CA TRP A 27 4.74 -1.16 10.36
C TRP A 27 3.94 -2.45 10.27
N ASP A 28 4.57 -3.57 9.90
CA ASP A 28 3.86 -4.81 9.63
C ASP A 28 2.95 -5.28 10.77
N ARG A 29 3.38 -5.05 12.01
CA ARG A 29 2.59 -5.39 13.22
C ARG A 29 1.35 -4.54 13.41
N THR A 30 1.26 -3.41 12.73
CA THR A 30 0.16 -2.44 12.89
C THR A 30 -0.81 -2.46 11.73
N PHE A 31 -0.45 -3.08 10.62
CA PHE A 31 -1.35 -3.26 9.50
C PHE A 31 -2.49 -4.21 9.83
N SER A 32 -3.64 -3.96 9.22
CA SER A 32 -4.81 -4.83 9.35
C SER A 32 -4.44 -6.29 9.13
N GLU A 33 -4.99 -7.20 9.94
CA GLU A 33 -4.82 -8.65 9.75
C GLU A 33 -5.40 -9.13 8.41
N ARG A 34 -6.26 -8.34 7.82
CA ARG A 34 -6.93 -8.60 6.53
C ARG A 34 -6.15 -8.07 5.34
N SER A 35 -5.07 -7.35 5.55
CA SER A 35 -4.15 -6.89 4.52
C SER A 35 -3.15 -8.00 4.18
N TYR A 36 -3.17 -8.48 2.94
CA TYR A 36 -2.37 -9.63 2.48
C TYR A 36 -1.29 -9.25 1.46
N GLY A 37 -1.37 -8.07 0.86
CA GLY A 37 -0.46 -7.65 -0.23
C GLY A 37 0.91 -7.21 0.27
N PHE A 38 1.98 -7.72 -0.36
CA PHE A 38 3.35 -7.27 -0.13
C PHE A 38 3.83 -7.30 1.33
N ARG A 39 3.34 -8.25 2.12
CA ARG A 39 3.67 -8.41 3.53
C ARG A 39 4.39 -9.73 3.80
N PRO A 40 5.38 -9.76 4.74
CA PRO A 40 6.04 -11.00 5.14
C PRO A 40 5.04 -12.00 5.72
N GLY A 41 5.16 -13.26 5.31
CA GLY A 41 4.28 -14.32 5.82
C GLY A 41 2.81 -14.23 5.38
N ARG A 42 2.48 -13.29 4.47
CA ARG A 42 1.16 -13.16 3.86
C ARG A 42 1.21 -13.55 2.39
N SER A 43 0.11 -14.11 1.87
CA SER A 43 0.04 -14.54 0.47
C SER A 43 -1.35 -14.33 -0.12
N ALA A 44 -1.42 -14.30 -1.46
CA ALA A 44 -2.69 -14.24 -2.19
C ALA A 44 -3.58 -15.45 -1.87
N HIS A 45 -3.00 -16.65 -1.64
CA HIS A 45 -3.75 -17.84 -1.28
C HIS A 45 -4.50 -17.65 0.05
N GLN A 46 -3.85 -17.09 1.07
CA GLN A 46 -4.50 -16.78 2.34
C GLN A 46 -5.66 -15.79 2.18
N ALA A 47 -5.53 -14.82 1.26
CA ALA A 47 -6.62 -13.90 0.94
C ALA A 47 -7.82 -14.64 0.31
N VAL A 48 -7.55 -15.56 -0.63
CA VAL A 48 -8.58 -16.38 -1.27
C VAL A 48 -9.26 -17.30 -0.24
N GLU A 49 -8.50 -17.99 0.60
CA GLU A 49 -9.05 -18.81 1.68
C GLU A 49 -9.93 -18.00 2.64
N ALA A 50 -9.51 -16.77 2.96
CA ALA A 50 -10.32 -15.89 3.79
C ALA A 50 -11.62 -15.47 3.09
N ALA A 51 -11.60 -15.22 1.79
CA ALA A 51 -12.79 -14.93 0.99
C ALA A 51 -13.73 -16.15 0.92
N GLN A 52 -13.19 -17.36 0.70
CA GLN A 52 -13.96 -18.60 0.70
C GLN A 52 -14.68 -18.84 2.03
N ARG A 53 -14.00 -18.60 3.15
CA ARG A 53 -14.63 -18.69 4.49
C ARG A 53 -15.80 -17.72 4.63
N CYS A 54 -15.67 -16.49 4.15
CA CYS A 54 -16.78 -15.54 4.17
C CYS A 54 -17.97 -16.02 3.35
N ILE A 55 -17.75 -16.57 2.16
CA ILE A 55 -18.81 -17.13 1.32
C ILE A 55 -19.48 -18.30 2.04
N ALA A 56 -18.71 -19.19 2.68
CA ALA A 56 -19.23 -20.29 3.45
C ALA A 56 -20.05 -19.83 4.67
N ASP A 57 -19.67 -18.70 5.29
CA ASP A 57 -20.38 -18.06 6.40
C ASP A 57 -21.66 -17.32 5.95
N GLY A 58 -21.98 -17.36 4.63
CA GLY A 58 -23.23 -16.81 4.08
C GLY A 58 -23.14 -15.41 3.50
N TYR A 59 -21.94 -14.81 3.42
CA TYR A 59 -21.76 -13.51 2.78
C TYR A 59 -21.91 -13.65 1.26
N ARG A 60 -22.85 -12.93 0.66
CA ARG A 60 -23.23 -13.07 -0.76
C ARG A 60 -22.80 -11.90 -1.62
N TRP A 61 -22.49 -10.77 -1.03
CA TRP A 61 -22.12 -9.55 -1.76
C TRP A 61 -20.62 -9.35 -1.72
N VAL A 62 -20.03 -9.14 -2.88
CA VAL A 62 -18.62 -8.76 -3.06
C VAL A 62 -18.58 -7.37 -3.66
N VAL A 63 -17.97 -6.44 -2.97
CA VAL A 63 -17.68 -5.12 -3.51
C VAL A 63 -16.20 -5.10 -3.86
N ASP A 64 -15.90 -4.94 -5.13
CA ASP A 64 -14.53 -4.82 -5.64
C ASP A 64 -14.21 -3.33 -5.83
N LEU A 65 -13.20 -2.83 -5.12
CA LEU A 65 -12.74 -1.46 -5.21
C LEU A 65 -11.34 -1.47 -5.80
N ASP A 66 -11.20 -0.96 -7.02
CA ASP A 66 -9.92 -0.71 -7.66
C ASP A 66 -9.58 0.79 -7.58
N LEU A 67 -8.42 1.09 -7.01
CA LEU A 67 -7.93 2.46 -6.90
C LEU A 67 -7.13 2.79 -8.16
N GLU A 68 -7.82 3.38 -9.15
CA GLU A 68 -7.19 3.79 -10.40
C GLU A 68 -5.96 4.66 -10.15
N LYS A 69 -4.83 4.22 -10.71
CA LYS A 69 -3.54 4.94 -10.60
C LYS A 69 -3.14 5.28 -9.15
N PHE A 70 -3.45 4.40 -8.20
CA PHE A 70 -3.13 4.63 -6.79
C PHE A 70 -1.66 5.00 -6.59
N PHE A 71 -0.74 4.25 -7.21
CA PHE A 71 0.70 4.52 -7.10
C PHE A 71 1.10 5.87 -7.65
N ASP A 72 0.36 6.43 -8.60
CA ASP A 72 0.65 7.71 -9.26
C ASP A 72 0.04 8.91 -8.49
N ARG A 73 -0.87 8.65 -7.56
CA ARG A 73 -1.63 9.67 -6.82
C ARG A 73 -1.31 9.76 -5.34
N VAL A 74 -0.29 9.04 -4.86
CA VAL A 74 0.14 9.10 -3.46
C VAL A 74 0.70 10.49 -3.15
N HIS A 75 0.04 11.22 -2.29
CA HIS A 75 0.46 12.56 -1.87
C HIS A 75 1.67 12.46 -0.95
N HIS A 76 2.84 12.92 -1.41
CA HIS A 76 4.12 12.76 -0.72
C HIS A 76 4.12 13.35 0.68
N ASP A 77 3.52 14.54 0.89
CA ASP A 77 3.55 15.19 2.20
C ASP A 77 2.74 14.42 3.24
N ARG A 78 1.58 13.88 2.86
CA ARG A 78 0.76 13.03 3.75
C ARG A 78 1.50 11.75 4.11
N LEU A 79 2.09 11.09 3.13
CA LEU A 79 2.89 9.89 3.36
C LEU A 79 4.09 10.18 4.27
N MET A 80 4.82 11.27 4.01
CA MET A 80 5.97 11.66 4.84
C MET A 80 5.58 12.04 6.27
N ALA A 81 4.43 12.69 6.46
CA ALA A 81 3.91 12.98 7.79
C ALA A 81 3.65 11.68 8.59
N LYS A 82 3.00 10.69 7.98
CA LYS A 82 2.79 9.37 8.59
C LYS A 82 4.09 8.64 8.93
N ILE A 83 5.07 8.71 8.04
CA ILE A 83 6.38 8.10 8.30
C ILE A 83 7.07 8.81 9.47
N ALA A 84 6.99 10.13 9.55
CA ALA A 84 7.59 10.94 10.60
C ALA A 84 6.99 10.69 12.01
N GLU A 85 5.76 10.22 12.10
CA GLU A 85 5.16 9.80 13.38
C GLU A 85 5.95 8.68 14.07
N ARG A 86 6.64 7.83 13.31
CA ARG A 86 7.37 6.66 13.82
C ARG A 86 8.88 6.69 13.55
N VAL A 87 9.33 7.58 12.69
CA VAL A 87 10.73 7.74 12.31
C VAL A 87 11.18 9.14 12.69
N SER A 88 12.03 9.25 13.70
CA SER A 88 12.61 10.51 14.15
C SER A 88 13.92 10.89 13.42
N ASP A 89 14.55 9.95 12.72
CA ASP A 89 15.79 10.19 12.00
C ASP A 89 15.53 11.04 10.74
N LYS A 90 15.95 12.31 10.83
CA LYS A 90 15.80 13.29 9.75
C LYS A 90 16.57 12.91 8.46
N ARG A 91 17.68 12.16 8.59
CA ARG A 91 18.46 11.72 7.42
C ARG A 91 17.69 10.65 6.65
N LEU A 92 17.09 9.69 7.39
CA LEU A 92 16.25 8.66 6.81
C LEU A 92 15.00 9.26 6.15
N LEU A 93 14.34 10.22 6.81
CA LEU A 93 13.20 10.92 6.21
C LEU A 93 13.59 11.66 4.93
N LYS A 94 14.73 12.35 4.92
CA LYS A 94 15.26 12.99 3.72
C LYS A 94 15.53 12.00 2.58
N LEU A 95 16.10 10.85 2.91
CA LEU A 95 16.39 9.80 1.93
C LEU A 95 15.11 9.23 1.33
N ILE A 96 14.11 8.92 2.15
CA ILE A 96 12.80 8.43 1.66
C ILE A 96 12.15 9.49 0.76
N ARG A 97 12.18 10.76 1.17
CA ARG A 97 11.67 11.86 0.36
C ARG A 97 12.38 11.95 -0.99
N ALA A 98 13.70 11.81 -1.00
CA ALA A 98 14.49 11.82 -2.23
C ALA A 98 14.08 10.69 -3.19
N PHE A 99 13.81 9.50 -2.68
CA PHE A 99 13.29 8.40 -3.51
C PHE A 99 11.88 8.66 -4.05
N LEU A 100 11.01 9.30 -3.28
CA LEU A 100 9.67 9.67 -3.74
C LEU A 100 9.71 10.74 -4.84
N THR A 101 10.60 11.71 -4.70
CA THR A 101 10.75 12.84 -5.63
C THR A 101 11.72 12.57 -6.79
N ALA A 102 12.41 11.42 -6.78
CA ALA A 102 13.24 10.98 -7.90
C ALA A 102 12.36 10.89 -9.15
N GLY A 103 12.53 11.85 -10.06
CA GLY A 103 11.60 12.11 -11.14
C GLY A 103 11.48 10.99 -12.16
N VAL A 104 10.46 11.09 -12.98
CA VAL A 104 10.27 10.30 -14.20
C VAL A 104 11.05 10.97 -15.31
N MET A 105 11.84 10.20 -16.04
CA MET A 105 12.52 10.71 -17.24
C MET A 105 11.56 10.63 -18.44
N GLU A 106 11.17 11.76 -18.97
CA GLU A 106 10.33 11.84 -20.15
C GLU A 106 11.08 12.63 -21.23
N GLY A 107 11.33 12.01 -22.38
CA GLY A 107 12.03 12.65 -23.49
C GLY A 107 13.44 13.18 -23.15
N GLY A 108 14.17 12.57 -22.21
CA GLY A 108 15.50 12.98 -21.77
C GLY A 108 15.51 14.11 -20.73
N LEU A 109 14.36 14.58 -20.30
CA LEU A 109 14.21 15.57 -19.22
C LEU A 109 13.70 14.89 -17.94
N VAL A 110 14.37 15.11 -16.83
CA VAL A 110 13.94 14.64 -15.52
C VAL A 110 12.98 15.68 -14.91
N SER A 111 11.70 15.32 -14.83
CA SER A 111 10.70 16.15 -14.16
C SER A 111 10.51 15.69 -12.72
N PRO A 112 10.61 16.56 -11.71
CA PRO A 112 10.30 16.18 -10.33
C PRO A 112 8.82 15.83 -10.22
N VAL A 113 8.54 14.71 -9.55
CA VAL A 113 7.18 14.24 -9.31
C VAL A 113 6.79 14.65 -7.89
N ASN A 114 5.66 15.35 -7.76
CA ASN A 114 5.13 15.78 -6.46
C ASN A 114 4.13 14.78 -5.86
N GLU A 115 3.65 13.84 -6.67
CA GLU A 115 2.72 12.80 -6.29
C GLU A 115 3.17 11.46 -6.87
N GLY A 116 2.75 10.37 -6.21
CA GLY A 116 3.04 9.02 -6.64
C GLY A 116 4.24 8.39 -5.97
N THR A 117 4.37 7.08 -6.16
CA THR A 117 5.54 6.31 -5.72
C THR A 117 6.22 5.73 -6.95
N PRO A 118 7.57 5.82 -7.05
CA PRO A 118 8.30 5.25 -8.17
C PRO A 118 7.96 3.76 -8.33
N GLN A 119 7.52 3.37 -9.52
CA GLN A 119 7.19 1.98 -9.80
C GLN A 119 8.49 1.15 -9.95
N GLY A 120 8.49 -0.08 -9.43
CA GLY A 120 9.62 -1.00 -9.56
C GLY A 120 10.70 -0.91 -8.48
N GLY A 121 10.57 0.00 -7.50
CA GLY A 121 11.46 0.06 -6.34
C GLY A 121 11.00 -0.87 -5.20
N PRO A 122 11.93 -1.51 -4.45
CA PRO A 122 11.57 -2.39 -3.32
C PRO A 122 10.79 -1.70 -2.19
N LEU A 123 10.96 -0.38 -2.04
CA LEU A 123 10.33 0.40 -0.98
C LEU A 123 8.88 0.75 -1.28
N SER A 124 8.49 0.89 -2.54
CA SER A 124 7.16 1.36 -2.96
C SER A 124 6.00 0.53 -2.42
N PRO A 125 6.04 -0.81 -2.40
CA PRO A 125 4.96 -1.60 -1.84
C PRO A 125 4.69 -1.34 -0.36
N LEU A 126 5.75 -1.14 0.44
CA LEU A 126 5.60 -0.80 1.86
C LEU A 126 5.00 0.59 2.04
N LEU A 127 5.46 1.58 1.27
CA LEU A 127 4.92 2.94 1.33
C LEU A 127 3.44 2.96 0.95
N SER A 128 3.04 2.17 -0.04
CA SER A 128 1.64 1.99 -0.43
C SER A 128 0.81 1.39 0.70
N ASN A 129 1.31 0.34 1.35
CA ASN A 129 0.62 -0.26 2.50
C ASN A 129 0.46 0.74 3.66
N ILE A 130 1.44 1.62 3.89
CA ILE A 130 1.34 2.68 4.92
C ILE A 130 0.20 3.66 4.61
N VAL A 131 -0.01 4.01 3.34
CA VAL A 131 -1.13 4.88 2.93
C VAL A 131 -2.47 4.14 3.01
N LEU A 132 -2.50 2.88 2.55
CA LEU A 132 -3.71 2.08 2.53
C LEU A 132 -4.18 1.64 3.93
N ASP A 133 -3.32 1.63 4.93
CA ASP A 133 -3.67 1.25 6.31
C ASP A 133 -4.78 2.13 6.90
N ASP A 134 -4.85 3.42 6.54
CA ASP A 134 -5.95 4.30 6.97
C ASP A 134 -7.27 3.84 6.37
N LEU A 135 -7.25 3.56 5.08
CA LEU A 135 -8.44 3.10 4.38
C LEU A 135 -8.90 1.73 4.91
N ASP A 136 -7.95 0.83 5.16
CA ASP A 136 -8.24 -0.48 5.77
C ASP A 136 -8.89 -0.33 7.15
N ARG A 137 -8.48 0.67 7.94
CA ARG A 137 -9.07 0.97 9.26
C ARG A 137 -10.45 1.58 9.13
N GLU A 138 -10.62 2.60 8.30
CA GLU A 138 -11.93 3.23 8.08
C GLU A 138 -12.96 2.22 7.59
N LEU A 139 -12.57 1.32 6.68
CA LEU A 139 -13.45 0.26 6.22
C LEU A 139 -13.74 -0.79 7.29
N SER A 140 -12.77 -1.09 8.15
CA SER A 140 -12.96 -2.01 9.27
C SER A 140 -13.90 -1.40 10.32
N ASP A 141 -13.79 -0.11 10.57
CA ASP A 141 -14.63 0.62 11.52
C ASP A 141 -16.06 0.82 10.98
N ALA A 142 -16.19 1.15 9.70
CA ALA A 142 -17.49 1.16 9.01
C ALA A 142 -18.14 -0.23 8.98
N GLY A 143 -17.32 -1.28 8.86
CA GLY A 143 -17.75 -2.68 8.91
C GLY A 143 -18.12 -3.20 10.30
N SER A 144 -17.82 -2.47 11.38
CA SER A 144 -18.35 -2.79 12.72
C SER A 144 -19.85 -2.47 12.84
N GLY A 145 -20.37 -1.56 11.99
CA GLY A 145 -21.82 -1.37 11.78
C GLY A 145 -22.42 -2.31 10.71
N LEU A 146 -21.61 -2.85 9.83
CA LEU A 146 -21.95 -3.82 8.79
C LEU A 146 -21.09 -5.08 9.06
N ARG A 147 -21.62 -6.05 9.77
CA ARG A 147 -20.90 -7.29 10.11
C ARG A 147 -20.27 -7.91 8.85
N GLY A 148 -18.94 -7.82 8.71
CA GLY A 148 -18.21 -8.67 7.79
C GLY A 148 -17.50 -8.02 6.58
N MET A 149 -17.12 -6.75 6.60
CA MET A 149 -16.25 -6.18 5.57
C MET A 149 -14.83 -6.73 5.65
N ARG A 150 -14.28 -7.20 4.53
CA ARG A 150 -12.89 -7.69 4.42
C ARG A 150 -12.19 -7.05 3.22
N THR A 151 -10.98 -6.55 3.41
CA THR A 151 -10.20 -5.85 2.40
C THR A 151 -9.03 -6.69 1.87
N LYS A 152 -8.73 -6.55 0.59
CA LYS A 152 -7.60 -7.17 -0.10
C LYS A 152 -6.71 -6.09 -0.75
N ALA A 153 -5.43 -6.12 -0.44
CA ALA A 153 -4.49 -5.04 -0.74
C ALA A 153 -3.87 -5.07 -2.15
N THR A 154 -4.64 -5.26 -3.21
CA THR A 154 -4.19 -4.94 -4.59
C THR A 154 -5.40 -4.69 -5.49
N SER A 155 -6.52 -5.25 -5.20
CA SER A 155 -7.88 -4.89 -5.55
C SER A 155 -8.68 -5.06 -4.27
N MET A 156 -9.40 -4.05 -3.88
CA MET A 156 -10.10 -3.99 -2.60
C MET A 156 -11.46 -4.63 -2.77
N SER A 157 -11.56 -5.92 -2.40
CA SER A 157 -12.86 -6.62 -2.38
C SER A 157 -13.45 -6.53 -0.98
N VAL A 158 -14.61 -5.93 -0.89
CA VAL A 158 -15.38 -5.80 0.35
C VAL A 158 -16.56 -6.77 0.29
N VAL A 159 -16.67 -7.64 1.28
CA VAL A 159 -17.79 -8.60 1.39
C VAL A 159 -18.74 -8.12 2.48
N SER A 160 -19.97 -7.79 2.13
CA SER A 160 -21.00 -7.39 3.09
C SER A 160 -21.88 -8.56 3.56
N ALA A 161 -22.48 -8.41 4.74
CA ALA A 161 -23.37 -9.40 5.33
C ALA A 161 -24.66 -9.59 4.52
N PRO A 162 -25.32 -10.77 4.63
CA PRO A 162 -26.65 -10.94 4.10
C PRO A 162 -27.64 -10.01 4.85
N GLU A 163 -28.53 -9.36 4.12
CA GLU A 163 -29.70 -8.74 4.74
C GLU A 163 -30.48 -9.84 5.46
N SER A 164 -30.65 -9.65 6.76
CA SER A 164 -31.58 -10.49 7.54
C SER A 164 -32.99 -10.17 7.05
N GLY A 165 -33.53 -11.07 6.23
CA GLY A 165 -34.97 -11.13 5.94
C GLY A 165 -35.75 -11.54 7.18
#